data_d9556bd4702bbb9b05ac90f88ead6dbe
#
_entry.id   d9556bd4702bbb9b05ac90f88ead6dbe
#
_cell.length_a   1.000
_cell.length_b   1.000
_cell.length_c   1.000
_cell.angle_alpha   90.00
_cell.angle_beta   90.00
_cell.angle_gamma   90.00
#
_symmetry.space_group_name_H-M   'P 1'
#
loop_
_entity.id
_entity.type
_entity.pdbx_description
1 polymer ?
#
loop_
_entity_poly.entity_id
_entity_poly.type
_entity_poly.pdbx_seq_one_letter_code
_entity_poly.pdbx_strand_id
1 'polypeptide(L)'
;MARLFGTDGVRGVANVELTPELAFKLGRAAATYFGRETTTPKIIIGRDTRLSGTMLEAALAAGICSAGGNAHLLGVMPTPAVSFLTPEVKANAGVVISASHNPFEDNGIKFFSKTGHKLPDAVEDENAVRIPAVLLLGRLLWKKALISCI
;
A
#
# COMPACT_ATOMS: atom_id res chain seq x y z
N MET A 1 -0.64 -21.05 -9.05
CA MET A 1 -0.30 -20.22 -7.88
C MET A 1 -1.58 -19.58 -7.34
N ALA A 2 -1.80 -19.61 -6.04
CA ALA A 2 -2.94 -18.89 -5.45
C ALA A 2 -2.78 -17.39 -5.74
N ARG A 3 -3.89 -16.72 -6.09
CA ARG A 3 -3.92 -15.28 -6.34
C ARG A 3 -3.61 -14.55 -5.05
N LEU A 4 -2.64 -13.62 -5.06
CA LEU A 4 -2.23 -12.85 -3.87
C LEU A 4 -3.32 -11.88 -3.43
N PHE A 5 -4.00 -11.24 -4.40
CA PHE A 5 -5.10 -10.34 -4.15
C PHE A 5 -6.44 -11.09 -4.27
N GLY A 6 -7.20 -11.11 -3.19
CA GLY A 6 -8.60 -11.53 -3.20
C GLY A 6 -9.55 -10.38 -3.50
N THR A 7 -10.87 -10.62 -3.42
CA THR A 7 -11.91 -9.60 -3.63
C THR A 7 -11.76 -8.39 -2.70
N ASP A 8 -11.12 -8.59 -1.53
CA ASP A 8 -10.95 -7.59 -0.47
C ASP A 8 -9.47 -7.20 -0.23
N GLY A 9 -8.63 -7.28 -1.24
CA GLY A 9 -7.20 -7.00 -1.13
C GLY A 9 -6.40 -8.23 -0.68
N VAL A 10 -5.23 -8.00 -0.08
CA VAL A 10 -4.38 -9.06 0.48
C VAL A 10 -4.77 -9.27 1.92
N ARG A 11 -5.20 -10.47 2.30
CA ARG A 11 -5.59 -10.83 3.67
C ARG A 11 -4.82 -12.06 4.15
N GLY A 12 -4.66 -12.18 5.46
CA GLY A 12 -4.08 -13.36 6.10
C GLY A 12 -3.82 -13.16 7.57
N VAL A 13 -3.41 -14.22 8.24
CA VAL A 13 -2.97 -14.16 9.63
C VAL A 13 -1.73 -13.27 9.72
N ALA A 14 -1.83 -12.24 10.57
CA ALA A 14 -0.78 -11.24 10.69
C ALA A 14 0.52 -11.87 11.20
N ASN A 15 1.64 -11.48 10.58
CA ASN A 15 2.99 -11.98 10.85
C ASN A 15 3.20 -13.49 10.56
N VAL A 16 2.25 -14.13 9.87
CA VAL A 16 2.35 -15.51 9.37
C VAL A 16 2.22 -15.51 7.85
N GLU A 17 1.05 -15.14 7.34
CA GLU A 17 0.76 -15.00 5.92
C GLU A 17 0.92 -13.55 5.44
N LEU A 18 0.36 -12.60 6.20
CA LEU A 18 0.52 -11.16 5.97
C LEU A 18 1.68 -10.63 6.83
N THR A 19 2.90 -10.80 6.32
CA THR A 19 4.14 -10.42 7.01
C THR A 19 4.55 -8.97 6.74
N PRO A 20 5.42 -8.36 7.58
CA PRO A 20 6.00 -7.05 7.30
C PRO A 20 6.74 -6.98 5.97
N GLU A 21 7.44 -8.06 5.57
CA GLU A 21 8.15 -8.14 4.29
C GLU A 21 7.18 -8.09 3.11
N LEU A 22 6.02 -8.74 3.24
CA LEU A 22 4.98 -8.66 2.23
C LEU A 22 4.38 -7.26 2.15
N ALA A 23 4.07 -6.63 3.29
CA ALA A 23 3.59 -5.26 3.36
C ALA A 23 4.58 -4.27 2.74
N PHE A 24 5.88 -4.40 3.04
CA PHE A 24 6.94 -3.62 2.41
C PHE A 24 6.96 -3.78 0.89
N LYS A 25 6.88 -5.01 0.38
CA LYS A 25 6.85 -5.29 -1.06
C LYS A 25 5.61 -4.68 -1.73
N LEU A 26 4.45 -4.78 -1.07
CA LEU A 26 3.20 -4.17 -1.54
C LEU A 26 3.32 -2.65 -1.63
N GLY A 27 3.91 -2.00 -0.62
CA GLY A 27 4.17 -0.57 -0.61
C GLY A 27 5.08 -0.13 -1.75
N ARG A 28 6.15 -0.87 -2.00
CA ARG A 28 7.06 -0.61 -3.14
C ARG A 28 6.36 -0.77 -4.47
N ALA A 29 5.59 -1.85 -4.65
CA ALA A 29 4.85 -2.10 -5.88
C ALA A 29 3.83 -0.99 -6.16
N ALA A 30 3.08 -0.57 -5.14
CA ALA A 30 2.13 0.53 -5.25
C ALA A 30 2.80 1.85 -5.65
N ALA A 31 3.87 2.26 -4.96
CA ALA A 31 4.58 3.48 -5.30
C ALA A 31 5.17 3.44 -6.71
N THR A 32 5.70 2.29 -7.14
CA THR A 32 6.20 2.11 -8.52
C THR A 32 5.07 2.20 -9.55
N TYR A 33 3.90 1.63 -9.26
CA TYR A 33 2.74 1.68 -10.15
C TYR A 33 2.22 3.11 -10.31
N PHE A 34 1.94 3.78 -9.20
CA PHE A 34 1.42 5.17 -9.21
C PHE A 34 2.47 6.20 -9.60
N GLY A 35 3.75 5.88 -9.47
CA GLY A 35 4.88 6.68 -9.94
C GLY A 35 5.01 6.79 -11.47
N ARG A 36 4.18 6.10 -12.23
CA ARG A 36 4.12 6.26 -13.70
C ARG A 36 3.51 7.60 -14.12
N GLU A 37 2.62 8.14 -13.28
CA GLU A 37 1.95 9.41 -13.54
C GLU A 37 2.67 10.61 -12.89
N THR A 38 3.50 10.37 -11.88
CA THR A 38 4.22 11.41 -11.12
C THR A 38 5.50 10.86 -10.49
N THR A 39 6.51 11.69 -10.36
CA THR A 39 7.80 11.29 -9.77
C THR A 39 7.73 10.98 -8.28
N THR A 40 6.74 11.54 -7.57
CA THR A 40 6.59 11.38 -6.12
C THR A 40 5.11 11.12 -5.77
N PRO A 41 4.60 9.89 -6.01
CA PRO A 41 3.20 9.59 -5.75
C PRO A 41 2.87 9.74 -4.26
N LYS A 42 1.81 10.52 -3.96
CA LYS A 42 1.26 10.66 -2.63
C LYS A 42 0.32 9.48 -2.35
N ILE A 43 0.60 8.74 -1.29
CA ILE A 43 -0.20 7.60 -0.86
C ILE A 43 -0.60 7.79 0.60
N ILE A 44 -1.89 7.86 0.87
CA ILE A 44 -2.42 7.95 2.23
C ILE A 44 -2.67 6.56 2.80
N ILE A 45 -2.40 6.36 4.09
CA ILE A 45 -2.53 5.07 4.76
C ILE A 45 -3.35 5.26 6.03
N GLY A 46 -4.49 4.57 6.12
CA GLY A 46 -5.27 4.44 7.35
C GLY A 46 -5.28 3.00 7.84
N ARG A 47 -5.57 2.78 9.11
CA ARG A 47 -5.67 1.44 9.70
C ARG A 47 -6.79 1.35 10.73
N ASP A 48 -7.23 0.15 11.02
CA ASP A 48 -8.12 -0.10 12.15
C ASP A 48 -7.34 -0.21 13.49
N THR A 49 -8.02 -0.60 14.54
CA THR A 49 -7.46 -0.68 15.90
C THR A 49 -6.65 -1.95 16.19
N ARG A 50 -6.48 -2.86 15.22
CA ARG A 50 -5.74 -4.10 15.41
C ARG A 50 -4.28 -3.83 15.78
N LEU A 51 -3.76 -4.60 16.72
CA LEU A 51 -2.37 -4.48 17.20
C LEU A 51 -1.35 -4.62 16.05
N SER A 52 -1.60 -5.56 15.13
CA SER A 52 -0.75 -5.79 13.94
C SER A 52 -0.76 -4.63 12.95
N GLY A 53 -1.73 -3.72 13.03
CA GLY A 53 -1.86 -2.57 12.13
C GLY A 53 -0.63 -1.67 12.14
N THR A 54 -0.06 -1.38 13.29
CA THR A 54 1.14 -0.52 13.42
C THR A 54 2.36 -1.12 12.73
N MET A 55 2.58 -2.42 12.89
CA MET A 55 3.68 -3.15 12.24
C MET A 55 3.54 -3.11 10.71
N LEU A 56 2.34 -3.41 10.21
CA LEU A 56 2.06 -3.43 8.77
C LEU A 56 2.11 -2.02 8.16
N GLU A 57 1.61 -1.00 8.87
CA GLU A 57 1.65 0.41 8.46
C GLU A 57 3.10 0.89 8.30
N ALA A 58 3.96 0.61 9.27
CA ALA A 58 5.37 0.99 9.23
C ALA A 58 6.10 0.32 8.06
N ALA A 59 5.89 -0.98 7.86
CA ALA A 59 6.50 -1.73 6.76
C ALA A 59 6.01 -1.25 5.38
N LEU A 60 4.71 -1.02 5.23
CA LEU A 60 4.10 -0.51 4.00
C LEU A 60 4.64 0.90 3.66
N ALA A 61 4.69 1.79 4.66
CA ALA A 61 5.21 3.14 4.49
C ALA A 61 6.70 3.13 4.08
N ALA A 62 7.51 2.31 4.74
CA ALA A 62 8.91 2.12 4.36
C ALA A 62 9.04 1.63 2.91
N GLY A 63 8.19 0.70 2.48
CA GLY A 63 8.13 0.22 1.11
C GLY A 63 7.81 1.33 0.10
N ILE A 64 6.79 2.15 0.38
CA ILE A 64 6.39 3.30 -0.44
C ILE A 64 7.56 4.28 -0.58
N CYS A 65 8.13 4.71 0.54
CA CYS A 65 9.24 5.66 0.55
C CYS A 65 10.47 5.11 -0.18
N SER A 66 10.77 3.81 -0.05
CA SER A 66 11.90 3.17 -0.72
C SER A 66 11.83 3.19 -2.25
N ALA A 67 10.64 3.42 -2.81
CA ALA A 67 10.39 3.54 -4.25
C ALA A 67 10.16 5.00 -4.69
N GLY A 68 10.45 5.99 -3.84
CA GLY A 68 10.31 7.40 -4.14
C GLY A 68 8.90 7.96 -3.94
N GLY A 69 7.98 7.19 -3.37
CA GLY A 69 6.64 7.64 -3.00
C GLY A 69 6.64 8.41 -1.66
N ASN A 70 5.59 9.17 -1.45
CA ASN A 70 5.34 9.91 -0.21
C ASN A 70 4.19 9.25 0.56
N ALA A 71 4.48 8.63 1.70
CA ALA A 71 3.51 7.96 2.56
C ALA A 71 2.97 8.93 3.61
N HIS A 72 1.65 9.13 3.63
CA HIS A 72 0.96 9.97 4.62
C HIS A 72 0.12 9.10 5.54
N LEU A 73 0.52 9.01 6.80
CA LEU A 73 -0.16 8.20 7.81
C LEU A 73 -1.36 8.97 8.37
N LEU A 74 -2.56 8.39 8.25
CA LEU A 74 -3.80 8.94 8.79
C LEU A 74 -4.10 8.45 10.21
N GLY A 75 -3.35 7.42 10.67
CA GLY A 75 -3.63 6.76 11.94
C GLY A 75 -4.86 5.85 11.89
N VAL A 76 -5.54 5.72 13.04
CA VAL A 76 -6.74 4.89 13.15
C VAL A 76 -7.92 5.58 12.48
N MET A 77 -8.45 4.96 11.43
CA MET A 77 -9.49 5.53 10.60
C MET A 77 -10.34 4.42 9.95
N PRO A 78 -11.66 4.59 9.85
CA PRO A 78 -12.51 3.60 9.18
C PRO A 78 -12.27 3.58 7.67
N THR A 79 -12.45 2.41 7.07
CA THR A 79 -12.27 2.19 5.61
C THR A 79 -12.96 3.24 4.73
N PRO A 80 -14.24 3.61 4.97
CA PRO A 80 -14.90 4.65 4.16
C PRO A 80 -14.22 6.02 4.23
N ALA A 81 -13.62 6.37 5.36
CA ALA A 81 -12.94 7.65 5.49
C ALA A 81 -11.66 7.70 4.63
N VAL A 82 -10.89 6.62 4.56
CA VAL A 82 -9.72 6.54 3.67
C VAL A 82 -10.15 6.66 2.21
N SER A 83 -11.19 5.93 1.81
CA SER A 83 -11.78 6.02 0.47
C SER A 83 -12.19 7.45 0.12
N PHE A 84 -12.92 8.11 1.02
CA PHE A 84 -13.38 9.50 0.86
C PHE A 84 -12.22 10.51 0.80
N LEU A 85 -11.26 10.39 1.71
CA LEU A 85 -10.13 11.33 1.79
C LEU A 85 -9.18 11.24 0.60
N THR A 86 -9.07 10.08 -0.05
CA THR A 86 -8.13 9.87 -1.15
C THR A 86 -8.28 10.93 -2.24
N PRO A 87 -9.47 11.18 -2.85
CA PRO A 87 -9.65 12.27 -3.80
C PRO A 87 -9.58 13.65 -3.14
N GLU A 88 -10.10 13.82 -1.92
CA GLU A 88 -10.16 15.13 -1.26
C GLU A 88 -8.77 15.74 -1.04
N VAL A 89 -7.80 14.92 -0.63
CA VAL A 89 -6.41 15.37 -0.44
C VAL A 89 -5.56 15.25 -1.71
N LYS A 90 -6.18 14.91 -2.85
CA LYS A 90 -5.51 14.69 -4.15
C LYS A 90 -4.37 13.67 -4.02
N ALA A 91 -4.60 12.58 -3.29
CA ALA A 91 -3.67 11.47 -3.23
C ALA A 91 -3.74 10.62 -4.52
N ASN A 92 -2.62 10.06 -4.92
CA ASN A 92 -2.55 9.14 -6.05
C ASN A 92 -3.18 7.78 -5.73
N ALA A 93 -3.15 7.41 -4.43
CA ALA A 93 -3.81 6.21 -3.92
C ALA A 93 -4.14 6.34 -2.43
N GLY A 94 -5.14 5.59 -1.99
CA GLY A 94 -5.42 5.33 -0.59
C GLY A 94 -5.15 3.88 -0.23
N VAL A 95 -4.73 3.63 0.99
CA VAL A 95 -4.54 2.28 1.52
C VAL A 95 -5.21 2.18 2.88
N VAL A 96 -5.96 1.10 3.11
CA VAL A 96 -6.47 0.77 4.44
C VAL A 96 -5.91 -0.57 4.90
N ILE A 97 -5.44 -0.61 6.14
CA ILE A 97 -4.96 -1.82 6.82
C ILE A 97 -6.06 -2.25 7.78
N SER A 98 -6.83 -3.26 7.37
CA SER A 98 -7.98 -3.78 8.11
C SER A 98 -8.43 -5.11 7.53
N ALA A 99 -8.90 -6.00 8.39
CA ALA A 99 -9.59 -7.23 7.99
C ALA A 99 -11.10 -7.19 8.31
N SER A 100 -11.67 -5.99 8.48
CA SER A 100 -13.11 -5.80 8.73
C SER A 100 -13.58 -6.55 10.00
N HIS A 101 -14.44 -7.55 9.83
CA HIS A 101 -15.03 -8.35 10.91
C HIS A 101 -14.35 -9.71 11.15
N ASN A 102 -13.23 -9.96 10.48
CA ASN A 102 -12.44 -11.18 10.70
C ASN A 102 -11.90 -11.25 12.14
N PRO A 103 -11.52 -12.44 12.65
CA PRO A 103 -10.83 -12.61 13.94
C PRO A 103 -9.64 -11.65 14.11
N PHE A 104 -9.25 -11.39 15.35
CA PHE A 104 -8.24 -10.36 15.66
C PHE A 104 -6.83 -10.71 15.16
N GLU A 105 -6.57 -11.99 14.94
CA GLU A 105 -5.32 -12.49 14.37
C GLU A 105 -5.12 -12.13 12.91
N ASP A 106 -6.23 -11.96 12.17
CA ASP A 106 -6.21 -11.59 10.77
C ASP A 106 -5.92 -10.10 10.61
N ASN A 107 -5.35 -9.75 9.46
CA ASN A 107 -5.32 -8.39 8.97
C ASN A 107 -5.40 -8.39 7.43
N GLY A 108 -5.49 -7.21 6.84
CA GLY A 108 -5.58 -7.07 5.39
C GLY A 108 -5.05 -5.73 4.92
N ILE A 109 -4.64 -5.66 3.66
CA ILE A 109 -4.21 -4.44 2.99
C ILE A 109 -5.04 -4.28 1.73
N LYS A 110 -5.83 -3.20 1.66
CA LYS A 110 -6.70 -2.87 0.53
C LYS A 110 -6.31 -1.52 -0.05
N PHE A 111 -6.24 -1.46 -1.38
CA PHE A 111 -5.89 -0.27 -2.11
C PHE A 111 -7.11 0.41 -2.76
N PHE A 112 -7.07 1.75 -2.77
CA PHE A 112 -8.02 2.61 -3.46
C PHE A 112 -7.28 3.44 -4.50
N SER A 113 -7.93 3.62 -5.66
CA SER A 113 -7.45 4.53 -6.71
C SER A 113 -7.56 5.99 -6.28
N LYS A 114 -7.01 6.89 -7.07
CA LYS A 114 -7.12 8.35 -6.88
C LYS A 114 -8.56 8.87 -6.82
N THR A 115 -9.53 8.08 -7.27
CA THR A 115 -10.97 8.41 -7.18
C THR A 115 -11.65 7.86 -5.93
N GLY A 116 -10.90 7.20 -5.03
CA GLY A 116 -11.44 6.58 -3.82
C GLY A 116 -12.13 5.23 -4.03
N HIS A 117 -12.17 4.70 -5.25
CA HIS A 117 -12.74 3.39 -5.53
C HIS A 117 -11.67 2.29 -5.40
N LYS A 118 -12.12 1.07 -5.08
CA LYS A 118 -11.25 -0.11 -5.09
C LYS A 118 -10.50 -0.20 -6.42
N LEU A 119 -9.24 -0.60 -6.39
CA LEU A 119 -8.48 -0.86 -7.61
C LEU A 119 -9.13 -1.99 -8.41
N PRO A 120 -9.17 -1.87 -9.76
CA PRO A 120 -9.57 -2.99 -10.62
C PRO A 120 -8.68 -4.21 -10.39
N ASP A 121 -9.24 -5.40 -10.44
CA ASP A 121 -8.52 -6.67 -10.21
C ASP A 121 -7.30 -6.82 -11.12
N ALA A 122 -7.38 -6.37 -12.37
CA ALA A 122 -6.26 -6.38 -13.31
C ALA A 122 -5.05 -5.54 -12.82
N VAL A 123 -5.31 -4.42 -12.13
CA VAL A 123 -4.27 -3.57 -11.55
C VAL A 123 -3.66 -4.22 -10.32
N GLU A 124 -4.48 -4.86 -9.48
CA GLU A 124 -4.01 -5.63 -8.32
C GLU A 124 -3.12 -6.79 -8.77
N ASP A 125 -3.51 -7.52 -9.81
CA ASP A 125 -2.73 -8.63 -10.37
C ASP A 125 -1.39 -8.13 -10.99
N GLU A 126 -1.39 -7.00 -11.69
CA GLU A 126 -0.16 -6.39 -12.20
C GLU A 126 0.81 -6.02 -11.07
N ASN A 127 0.29 -5.50 -9.96
CA ASN A 127 1.09 -5.20 -8.77
C ASN A 127 1.65 -6.48 -8.14
N ALA A 128 0.86 -7.55 -8.06
CA ALA A 128 1.30 -8.85 -7.53
C ALA A 128 2.46 -9.46 -8.35
N VAL A 129 2.36 -9.41 -9.66
CA VAL A 129 3.42 -9.91 -10.58
C VAL A 129 4.71 -9.08 -10.46
N ARG A 130 4.61 -7.79 -10.13
CA ARG A 130 5.77 -6.89 -9.99
C ARG A 130 6.51 -7.00 -8.67
N ILE A 131 5.91 -7.61 -7.64
CA ILE A 131 6.55 -7.77 -6.34
C ILE A 131 7.98 -8.36 -6.46
N PRO A 132 8.27 -9.39 -7.27
CA PRO A 132 9.63 -9.87 -7.47
C PRO A 132 10.53 -8.90 -8.26
N ALA A 133 10.00 -8.21 -9.27
CA ALA A 133 10.77 -7.33 -10.16
C ALA A 133 11.12 -5.98 -9.52
N VAL A 134 10.30 -5.49 -8.62
CA VAL A 134 10.45 -4.18 -7.93
C VAL A 134 11.66 -4.16 -6.99
N LEU A 135 12.16 -5.30 -6.55
CA LEU A 135 13.38 -5.37 -5.74
C LEU A 135 14.63 -4.87 -6.48
N LEU A 136 14.65 -4.98 -7.81
CA LEU A 136 15.77 -4.50 -8.66
C LEU A 136 15.65 -3.02 -9.05
N LEU A 137 14.45 -2.53 -9.31
CA LEU A 137 14.19 -1.16 -9.78
C LEU A 137 14.26 -0.08 -8.68
N GLY A 138 14.00 -0.44 -7.42
CA GLY A 138 13.97 0.51 -6.32
C GLY A 138 15.29 1.25 -6.07
N ARG A 139 16.43 0.65 -6.39
CA ARG A 139 17.76 1.31 -6.29
C ARG A 139 17.94 2.47 -7.27
N LEU A 140 17.33 2.38 -8.45
CA LEU A 140 17.43 3.44 -9.49
C LEU A 140 16.50 4.63 -9.20
N LEU A 141 15.29 4.35 -8.70
CA LEU A 141 14.29 5.38 -8.41
C LEU A 141 14.64 6.20 -7.17
N TRP A 142 15.22 5.58 -6.14
CA TRP A 142 15.71 6.26 -4.96
C TRP A 142 16.82 7.29 -5.27
N LYS A 143 17.75 6.95 -6.17
CA LYS A 143 18.78 7.91 -6.63
C LYS A 143 18.16 9.13 -7.32
N LYS A 144 17.11 8.96 -8.12
CA LYS A 144 16.41 10.08 -8.78
C LYS A 144 15.65 10.97 -7.79
N ALA A 145 14.99 10.38 -6.77
CA ALA A 145 14.28 11.13 -5.76
C ALA A 145 15.21 11.98 -4.88
N LEU A 146 16.37 11.45 -4.49
CA LEU A 146 17.37 12.20 -3.71
C LEU A 146 17.96 13.39 -4.48
N ILE A 147 18.15 13.27 -5.80
CA ILE A 147 18.70 14.36 -6.64
C ILE A 147 17.67 15.49 -6.84
N SER A 148 16.38 15.20 -6.75
CA SER A 148 15.32 16.22 -6.92
C SER A 148 14.99 16.98 -5.63
N CYS A 149 15.56 16.59 -4.48
CA CYS A 149 15.35 17.23 -3.18
C CYS A 149 16.53 18.13 -2.75
N ILE A 150 17.58 18.27 -3.57
CA ILE A 150 18.70 19.19 -3.42
C ILE A 150 18.58 20.28 -4.47
#